data_d09d12966e055fe09588d0b037ce7b59
#
_entry.id   d09d12966e055fe09588d0b037ce7b59
#
_cell.length_a   1.000
_cell.length_b   1.000
_cell.length_c   1.000
_cell.angle_alpha   90.00
_cell.angle_beta   90.00
_cell.angle_gamma   90.00
#
_symmetry.space_group_name_H-M   'P 1'
#
loop_
_entity.id
_entity.type
_entity.pdbx_description
1 polymer ?
#
loop_
_entity_poly.entity_id
_entity_poly.type
_entity_poly.pdbx_seq_one_letter_code
_entity_poly.pdbx_strand_id
1 'polypeptide(L)'
;TDNQVTFIKVSQDYDDGINKYEIEFYYNNTEYDYEINAYSGEILKFDYDAEYYNPSNTISYSNSQSSSTQNLISSDEAKNIALQHANLTDNQVTFIKVSQDYDDGIHIYEVEFHYNNREYNYDINAINGTILSYEQD
;
A
#
# COMPACT_ATOMS: atom_id res chain seq x y z
N THR A 1 -8.70 11.51 -14.59
CA THR A 1 -9.09 12.90 -14.77
C THR A 1 -10.07 13.31 -13.70
N ASP A 2 -10.29 14.60 -13.62
CA ASP A 2 -11.15 15.09 -12.58
C ASP A 2 -12.54 14.55 -12.69
N ASN A 3 -12.97 14.20 -13.86
CA ASN A 3 -14.34 13.75 -14.02
C ASN A 3 -14.59 12.43 -13.35
N GLN A 4 -13.56 11.70 -13.06
CA GLN A 4 -13.76 10.37 -12.54
C GLN A 4 -13.75 10.32 -11.05
N VAL A 5 -13.33 11.36 -10.39
CA VAL A 5 -13.28 11.33 -8.94
C VAL A 5 -14.34 12.24 -8.39
N THR A 6 -14.80 11.94 -7.20
CA THR A 6 -15.74 12.79 -6.52
C THR A 6 -15.13 13.20 -5.23
N PHE A 7 -15.56 14.28 -4.72
CA PHE A 7 -15.14 14.74 -3.38
C PHE A 7 -13.63 14.78 -3.26
N ILE A 8 -13.05 15.86 -3.72
CA ILE A 8 -11.63 16.05 -3.59
C ILE A 8 -11.40 17.05 -2.49
N LYS A 9 -10.54 16.71 -1.56
CA LYS A 9 -10.22 17.58 -0.47
C LYS A 9 -8.71 17.64 -0.39
N VAL A 10 -8.17 18.85 -0.28
CA VAL A 10 -6.74 19.05 -0.16
C VAL A 10 -6.51 19.94 1.05
N SER A 11 -5.70 19.51 1.97
CA SER A 11 -5.36 20.31 3.13
C SER A 11 -3.86 20.28 3.33
N GLN A 12 -3.38 21.21 4.10
CA GLN A 12 -1.96 21.35 4.34
C GLN A 12 -1.69 21.06 5.80
N ASP A 13 -0.63 20.36 6.08
CA ASP A 13 -0.29 20.00 7.44
C ASP A 13 1.21 20.17 7.63
N TYR A 14 1.63 20.32 8.87
CA TYR A 14 3.04 20.47 9.19
C TYR A 14 3.32 19.49 10.33
N ASP A 15 4.11 18.52 10.05
CA ASP A 15 4.34 17.46 11.01
C ASP A 15 5.80 17.07 10.98
N ASP A 16 6.43 16.95 12.15
CA ASP A 16 7.80 16.53 12.27
C ASP A 16 8.74 17.37 11.41
N GLY A 17 8.45 18.64 11.30
CA GLY A 17 9.32 19.53 10.55
C GLY A 17 9.11 19.48 9.06
N ILE A 18 8.08 18.80 8.60
CA ILE A 18 7.83 18.65 7.18
C ILE A 18 6.47 19.21 6.85
N ASN A 19 6.42 20.06 5.83
CA ASN A 19 5.15 20.49 5.30
C ASN A 19 4.63 19.45 4.37
N LYS A 20 3.37 19.10 4.53
CA LYS A 20 2.74 18.05 3.75
C LYS A 20 1.43 18.53 3.20
N TYR A 21 1.03 17.98 2.08
CA TYR A 21 -0.33 18.09 1.63
C TYR A 21 -1.01 16.77 1.88
N GLU A 22 -2.21 16.84 2.38
CA GLU A 22 -3.04 15.65 2.53
C GLU A 22 -4.12 15.73 1.49
N ILE A 23 -4.28 14.72 0.68
CA ILE A 23 -5.24 14.71 -0.39
C ILE A 23 -6.14 13.52 -0.22
N GLU A 24 -7.44 13.78 -0.25
CA GLU A 24 -8.41 12.71 -0.11
C GLU A 24 -9.38 12.80 -1.27
N PHE A 25 -9.69 11.72 -1.89
CA PHE A 25 -10.72 11.72 -2.91
C PHE A 25 -11.35 10.34 -2.99
N TYR A 26 -12.50 10.29 -3.66
CA TYR A 26 -13.21 9.04 -3.83
C TYR A 26 -13.30 8.70 -5.31
N TYR A 27 -13.09 7.45 -5.60
CA TYR A 27 -13.24 6.97 -6.95
C TYR A 27 -13.81 5.57 -6.84
N ASN A 28 -14.90 5.30 -7.52
CA ASN A 28 -15.50 3.99 -7.50
C ASN A 28 -15.81 3.50 -6.11
N ASN A 29 -16.31 4.38 -5.29
CA ASN A 29 -16.68 4.03 -3.90
C ASN A 29 -15.49 3.63 -3.04
N THR A 30 -14.31 3.97 -3.46
CA THR A 30 -13.12 3.71 -2.67
C THR A 30 -12.50 5.04 -2.29
N GLU A 31 -12.11 5.14 -1.05
CA GLU A 31 -11.50 6.37 -0.58
C GLU A 31 -10.00 6.27 -0.75
N TYR A 32 -9.39 7.30 -1.27
CA TYR A 32 -7.96 7.36 -1.46
C TYR A 32 -7.40 8.51 -0.66
N ASP A 33 -6.39 8.23 0.12
CA ASP A 33 -5.72 9.23 0.95
C ASP A 33 -4.25 9.26 0.62
N TYR A 34 -3.72 10.47 0.45
CA TYR A 34 -2.30 10.63 0.15
C TYR A 34 -1.71 11.69 1.04
N GLU A 35 -0.46 11.49 1.45
CA GLU A 35 0.33 12.55 2.06
C GLU A 35 1.51 12.81 1.16
N ILE A 36 1.71 14.04 0.80
CA ILE A 36 2.73 14.41 -0.18
C ILE A 36 3.61 15.49 0.43
N ASN A 37 4.92 15.31 0.32
CA ASN A 37 5.86 16.32 0.80
C ASN A 37 5.65 17.58 -0.02
N ALA A 38 5.38 18.70 0.65
CA ALA A 38 5.03 19.91 -0.05
C ALA A 38 6.19 20.55 -0.78
N TYR A 39 7.42 20.17 -0.41
CA TYR A 39 8.56 20.74 -1.08
C TYR A 39 8.96 19.91 -2.29
N SER A 40 8.96 18.62 -2.15
CA SER A 40 9.53 17.78 -3.20
C SER A 40 8.49 17.11 -4.06
N GLY A 41 7.26 17.06 -3.63
CA GLY A 41 6.24 16.32 -4.34
C GLY A 41 6.29 14.82 -4.11
N GLU A 42 7.15 14.37 -3.23
CA GLU A 42 7.30 12.96 -2.97
C GLU A 42 6.09 12.45 -2.20
N ILE A 43 5.57 11.30 -2.57
CA ILE A 43 4.46 10.71 -1.85
C ILE A 43 5.02 10.05 -0.62
N LEU A 44 4.61 10.52 0.55
CA LEU A 44 5.08 9.98 1.81
C LEU A 44 4.19 8.86 2.31
N LYS A 45 2.93 8.87 1.95
CA LYS A 45 2.01 7.86 2.40
C LYS A 45 0.85 7.81 1.44
N PHE A 46 0.34 6.63 1.18
CA PHE A 46 -0.95 6.54 0.53
C PHE A 46 -1.69 5.37 1.12
N ASP A 47 -2.99 5.46 1.05
CA ASP A 47 -3.82 4.43 1.61
C ASP A 47 -5.13 4.46 0.83
N TYR A 48 -5.69 3.32 0.53
CA TYR A 48 -7.03 3.33 0.01
C TYR A 48 -7.82 2.25 0.71
N ASP A 49 -9.09 2.54 0.89
CA ASP A 49 -9.92 1.73 1.72
C ASP A 49 -10.32 0.50 0.97
N ALA A 50 -9.93 -0.61 1.48
CA ALA A 50 -10.20 -1.86 0.82
C ALA A 50 -11.55 -2.42 1.17
N GLU A 51 -12.32 -1.69 1.91
CA GLU A 51 -13.61 -2.21 2.28
C GLU A 51 -14.45 -2.51 1.09
N TYR A 52 -14.23 -1.81 0.01
CA TYR A 52 -15.07 -2.01 -1.13
C TYR A 52 -14.47 -2.98 -2.12
N TYR A 53 -13.40 -3.63 -1.71
CA TYR A 53 -12.83 -4.62 -2.57
C TYR A 53 -13.85 -5.67 -2.86
N ASN A 54 -14.04 -5.98 -4.09
CA ASN A 54 -15.05 -6.93 -4.45
C ASN A 54 -14.41 -8.29 -4.63
N PRO A 55 -14.60 -9.16 -3.68
CA PRO A 55 -13.93 -10.43 -3.77
C PRO A 55 -14.40 -11.25 -4.96
N SER A 56 -15.48 -10.87 -5.54
CA SER A 56 -15.93 -11.68 -6.63
C SER A 56 -14.96 -11.65 -7.78
N ASN A 57 -14.16 -10.64 -7.84
CA ASN A 57 -13.19 -10.64 -8.86
C ASN A 57 -12.15 -11.64 -8.67
N THR A 58 -11.82 -11.92 -7.46
CA THR A 58 -10.77 -12.85 -7.23
C THR A 58 -11.23 -14.20 -7.48
N ILE A 59 -12.50 -14.41 -7.44
CA ILE A 59 -12.91 -15.74 -7.56
C ILE A 59 -12.59 -16.28 -8.87
N SER A 60 -12.52 -15.44 -9.81
CA SER A 60 -12.39 -15.98 -11.08
C SER A 60 -11.16 -16.72 -11.27
N TYR A 61 -10.10 -16.44 -10.57
CA TYR A 61 -9.02 -17.28 -10.79
C TYR A 61 -8.79 -18.17 -9.72
N SER A 62 -9.35 -17.93 -8.66
CA SER A 62 -9.03 -18.83 -7.63
C SER A 62 -9.58 -20.10 -7.93
N ASN A 63 -10.47 -20.19 -8.79
CA ASN A 63 -11.06 -21.41 -8.88
C ASN A 63 -10.18 -22.37 -9.41
N SER A 64 -9.25 -21.97 -10.07
CA SER A 64 -8.48 -22.96 -10.61
C SER A 64 -7.96 -23.83 -9.60
N GLN A 65 -7.74 -23.44 -8.51
CA GLN A 65 -7.09 -24.27 -7.68
C GLN A 65 -7.80 -24.91 -6.81
N SER A 66 -8.73 -24.76 -6.64
CA SER A 66 -9.35 -25.58 -5.80
C SER A 66 -8.74 -25.86 -4.61
N SER A 67 -7.63 -25.72 -4.46
CA SER A 67 -7.16 -26.14 -3.27
C SER A 67 -7.62 -25.29 -2.26
N SER A 68 -7.77 -25.77 -1.22
CA SER A 68 -8.22 -25.04 -0.13
C SER A 68 -7.30 -24.01 0.24
N THR A 69 -6.08 -24.14 -0.03
CA THR A 69 -5.22 -23.15 0.43
C THR A 69 -5.34 -22.04 -0.51
N GLN A 70 -5.34 -20.87 -0.05
CA GLN A 70 -5.39 -19.79 -0.88
C GLN A 70 -4.13 -19.62 -1.57
N ASN A 71 -4.13 -19.11 -2.76
CA ASN A 71 -2.92 -18.88 -3.47
C ASN A 71 -2.35 -17.57 -3.10
N LEU A 72 -1.73 -17.51 -1.99
CA LEU A 72 -1.10 -16.28 -1.55
C LEU A 72 0.22 -16.10 -2.27
N ILE A 73 0.59 -14.87 -2.52
CA ILE A 73 1.95 -14.62 -2.98
C ILE A 73 2.89 -14.99 -1.83
N SER A 74 4.13 -15.19 -2.12
CA SER A 74 5.07 -15.56 -1.08
C SER A 74 5.58 -14.33 -0.36
N SER A 75 6.17 -14.54 0.80
CA SER A 75 6.73 -13.41 1.52
C SER A 75 7.87 -12.77 0.74
N ASP A 76 8.63 -13.55 -0.04
CA ASP A 76 9.66 -12.96 -0.86
C ASP A 76 9.06 -12.10 -1.95
N GLU A 77 7.94 -12.52 -2.50
CA GLU A 77 7.30 -11.70 -3.51
C GLU A 77 6.78 -10.40 -2.90
N ALA A 78 6.23 -10.46 -1.70
CA ALA A 78 5.77 -9.25 -1.04
C ALA A 78 6.93 -8.30 -0.79
N LYS A 79 8.05 -8.85 -0.33
CA LYS A 79 9.21 -8.03 -0.09
C LYS A 79 9.66 -7.37 -1.38
N ASN A 80 9.70 -8.12 -2.46
CA ASN A 80 10.16 -7.57 -3.72
C ASN A 80 9.21 -6.50 -4.26
N ILE A 81 7.93 -6.67 -4.04
CA ILE A 81 6.98 -5.66 -4.45
C ILE A 81 7.25 -4.35 -3.72
N ALA A 82 7.47 -4.43 -2.41
CA ALA A 82 7.74 -3.23 -1.64
C ALA A 82 9.06 -2.59 -2.08
N LEU A 83 10.09 -3.39 -2.27
CA LEU A 83 11.37 -2.84 -2.66
C LEU A 83 11.31 -2.21 -4.05
N GLN A 84 10.61 -2.84 -4.96
CA GLN A 84 10.49 -2.27 -6.29
C GLN A 84 9.74 -0.96 -6.26
N HIS A 85 8.70 -0.87 -5.45
CA HIS A 85 7.98 0.38 -5.35
C HIS A 85 8.89 1.47 -4.82
N ALA A 86 9.75 1.14 -3.88
CA ALA A 86 10.67 2.12 -3.32
C ALA A 86 11.89 2.32 -4.22
N ASN A 87 12.02 1.53 -5.27
CA ASN A 87 13.15 1.61 -6.18
C ASN A 87 14.45 1.26 -5.47
N LEU A 88 14.41 0.24 -4.64
CA LEU A 88 15.56 -0.18 -3.86
C LEU A 88 15.78 -1.67 -4.04
N THR A 89 16.95 -2.14 -3.62
CA THR A 89 17.25 -3.56 -3.67
C THR A 89 17.58 -4.04 -2.27
N ASP A 90 17.59 -5.35 -2.09
CA ASP A 90 17.90 -5.95 -0.81
C ASP A 90 19.19 -5.42 -0.23
N ASN A 91 20.18 -5.22 -1.07
CA ASN A 91 21.47 -4.82 -0.57
C ASN A 91 21.49 -3.41 -0.04
N GLN A 92 20.55 -2.60 -0.43
CA GLN A 92 20.55 -1.22 -0.04
C GLN A 92 19.82 -0.96 1.26
N VAL A 93 18.98 -1.88 1.69
CA VAL A 93 18.13 -1.64 2.86
C VAL A 93 18.61 -2.47 4.03
N THR A 94 18.24 -2.05 5.24
CA THR A 94 18.54 -2.81 6.42
C THR A 94 17.24 -3.13 7.12
N PHE A 95 17.29 -4.10 7.98
CA PHE A 95 16.16 -4.48 8.82
C PHE A 95 14.93 -4.71 7.98
N ILE A 96 14.90 -5.83 7.32
CA ILE A 96 13.75 -6.20 6.55
C ILE A 96 12.90 -7.13 7.38
N LYS A 97 11.64 -6.83 7.48
CA LYS A 97 10.73 -7.67 8.22
C LYS A 97 9.49 -7.85 7.38
N VAL A 98 9.03 -9.07 7.24
CA VAL A 98 7.81 -9.37 6.52
C VAL A 98 6.95 -10.20 7.45
N SER A 99 5.74 -9.76 7.69
CA SER A 99 4.83 -10.51 8.51
C SER A 99 3.48 -10.60 7.82
N GLN A 100 2.68 -11.49 8.28
CA GLN A 100 1.40 -11.74 7.67
C GLN A 100 0.31 -11.32 8.62
N ASP A 101 -0.73 -10.73 8.11
CA ASP A 101 -1.84 -10.29 8.93
C ASP A 101 -3.12 -10.58 8.20
N TYR A 102 -4.21 -10.59 8.93
CA TYR A 102 -5.50 -10.84 8.34
C TYR A 102 -6.43 -9.77 8.89
N ASP A 103 -6.88 -8.88 8.03
CA ASP A 103 -7.63 -7.74 8.48
C ASP A 103 -8.83 -7.54 7.57
N ASP A 104 -10.00 -7.39 8.15
CA ASP A 104 -11.22 -7.13 7.41
C ASP A 104 -11.42 -8.17 6.31
N GLY A 105 -11.10 -9.41 6.58
CA GLY A 105 -11.31 -10.47 5.61
C GLY A 105 -10.27 -10.54 4.52
N ILE A 106 -9.19 -9.79 4.65
CA ILE A 106 -8.15 -9.76 3.63
C ILE A 106 -6.84 -10.19 4.25
N HIS A 107 -6.16 -11.11 3.58
CA HIS A 107 -4.81 -11.47 3.97
C HIS A 107 -3.86 -10.40 3.49
N ILE A 108 -3.00 -9.94 4.36
CA ILE A 108 -2.09 -8.85 4.08
C ILE A 108 -0.69 -9.25 4.49
N TYR A 109 0.29 -8.88 3.68
CA TYR A 109 1.66 -8.90 4.12
C TYR A 109 2.05 -7.51 4.54
N GLU A 110 2.67 -7.39 5.69
CA GLU A 110 3.23 -6.13 6.14
C GLU A 110 4.72 -6.21 5.92
N VAL A 111 5.29 -5.29 5.18
CA VAL A 111 6.71 -5.28 4.89
C VAL A 111 7.30 -4.00 5.44
N GLU A 112 8.35 -4.15 6.23
CA GLU A 112 9.01 -3.00 6.84
C GLU A 112 10.49 -3.09 6.54
N PHE A 113 11.11 -1.99 6.15
CA PHE A 113 12.56 -1.96 6.02
C PHE A 113 13.04 -0.54 6.23
N HIS A 114 14.34 -0.39 6.40
CA HIS A 114 14.93 0.91 6.65
C HIS A 114 15.94 1.24 5.56
N TYR A 115 15.96 2.48 5.16
CA TYR A 115 16.91 2.95 4.18
C TYR A 115 17.19 4.42 4.46
N ASN A 116 18.44 4.78 4.58
CA ASN A 116 18.84 6.17 4.77
C ASN A 116 18.18 6.78 5.99
N ASN A 117 18.14 6.04 7.06
CA ASN A 117 17.55 6.49 8.33
C ASN A 117 16.05 6.75 8.23
N ARG A 118 15.40 6.17 7.29
CA ARG A 118 13.97 6.26 7.18
C ARG A 118 13.38 4.88 7.26
N GLU A 119 12.18 4.81 7.79
CA GLU A 119 11.46 3.56 7.87
C GLU A 119 10.41 3.53 6.79
N TYR A 120 10.30 2.42 6.10
CA TYR A 120 9.31 2.24 5.06
C TYR A 120 8.39 1.09 5.47
N ASN A 121 7.11 1.34 5.40
CA ASN A 121 6.11 0.34 5.76
C ASN A 121 5.14 0.16 4.62
N TYR A 122 4.82 -1.08 4.31
CA TYR A 122 3.89 -1.39 3.25
C TYR A 122 2.90 -2.43 3.72
N ASP A 123 1.64 -2.26 3.32
CA ASP A 123 0.66 -3.32 3.45
C ASP A 123 0.33 -3.78 2.05
N ILE A 124 0.45 -5.06 1.80
CA ILE A 124 0.29 -5.61 0.47
C ILE A 124 -0.74 -6.73 0.52
N ASN A 125 -1.70 -6.68 -0.39
CA ASN A 125 -2.71 -7.72 -0.47
C ASN A 125 -2.02 -9.02 -0.82
N ALA A 126 -2.17 -10.02 0.03
CA ALA A 126 -1.44 -11.27 -0.13
C ALA A 126 -1.98 -12.13 -1.26
N ILE A 127 -3.14 -11.83 -1.77
CA ILE A 127 -3.71 -12.61 -2.83
C ILE A 127 -3.22 -12.12 -4.18
N ASN A 128 -3.16 -10.84 -4.38
CA ASN A 128 -2.86 -10.31 -5.70
C ASN A 128 -1.66 -9.37 -5.76
N GLY A 129 -1.02 -9.10 -4.64
CA GLY A 129 0.17 -8.26 -4.64
C GLY A 129 -0.10 -6.76 -4.74
N THR A 130 -1.33 -6.35 -4.61
CA THR A 130 -1.65 -4.93 -4.67
C THR A 130 -1.17 -4.24 -3.41
N ILE A 131 -0.51 -3.11 -3.56
CA ILE A 131 -0.10 -2.33 -2.39
C ILE A 131 -1.32 -1.58 -1.89
N LEU A 132 -1.70 -1.88 -0.66
CA LEU A 132 -2.86 -1.26 -0.07
C LEU A 132 -2.51 -0.02 0.71
N SER A 133 -1.32 0.04 1.25
CA SER A 133 -0.91 1.15 2.09
C SER A 133 0.60 1.29 2.02
N TYR A 134 1.08 2.49 2.11
CA TYR A 134 2.50 2.76 2.07
C TYR A 134 2.78 3.98 2.92
N GLU A 135 3.82 3.90 3.72
CA GLU A 135 4.21 5.03 4.53
C GLU A 135 5.72 5.07 4.63
N GLN A 136 6.31 6.23 4.48
CA GLN A 136 7.71 6.37 4.81
C GLN A 136 7.85 7.47 5.85
N ASP A 137 8.64 7.19 6.85
CA ASP A 137 8.72 8.06 8.01
C ASP A 137 10.08 8.71 8.12
#